data_5dc654590c69dd753807c500151a1481
#
_entry.id   5dc654590c69dd753807c500151a1481
#
_cell.length_a   1.000
_cell.length_b   1.000
_cell.length_c   1.000
_cell.angle_alpha   90.00
_cell.angle_beta   90.00
_cell.angle_gamma   90.00
#
_symmetry.space_group_name_H-M   'P 1'
#
loop_
_entity.id
_entity.type
_entity.pdbx_description
1 polymer ?
#
loop_
_entity_poly.entity_id
_entity_poly.type
_entity_poly.pdbx_seq_one_letter_code
_entity_poly.pdbx_strand_id
1 'polypeptide(L)'
;MKIFIFLLLFIPNLGLSASMNHIGEKGEPSEVDRVIKIEMFDNYFEPNEINIKKDETIKFLVHNYGSLVHEFNIGTKKMHLKHQPEMMEMIENEILLGDKIDYEKMKEIAKTDHSMAHSHSNSVLLEPNKSGEIIWKFNTEI
;
A
#
# COMPACT_ATOMS: atom_id res chain seq x y z
N MET A 1 30.36 -36.74 -46.90
CA MET A 1 30.13 -36.64 -45.46
C MET A 1 29.45 -35.28 -45.19
N LYS A 2 28.12 -35.28 -44.98
CA LYS A 2 27.34 -34.02 -44.76
C LYS A 2 27.17 -33.84 -43.24
N ILE A 3 27.76 -32.76 -42.72
CA ILE A 3 27.64 -32.43 -41.31
C ILE A 3 26.35 -31.59 -41.13
N PHE A 4 25.37 -32.14 -40.41
CA PHE A 4 24.17 -31.44 -39.98
C PHE A 4 24.49 -30.73 -38.66
N ILE A 5 24.56 -29.39 -38.68
CA ILE A 5 24.65 -28.59 -37.47
C ILE A 5 23.23 -28.37 -36.94
N PHE A 6 22.91 -29.00 -35.82
CA PHE A 6 21.65 -28.81 -35.11
C PHE A 6 21.78 -27.57 -34.24
N LEU A 7 21.21 -26.44 -34.68
CA LEU A 7 21.17 -25.22 -33.90
C LEU A 7 20.06 -25.34 -32.82
N LEU A 8 20.48 -25.58 -31.57
CA LEU A 8 19.57 -25.64 -30.42
C LEU A 8 19.18 -24.23 -30.05
N LEU A 9 17.98 -23.79 -30.45
CA LEU A 9 17.39 -22.55 -30.03
C LEU A 9 17.02 -22.63 -28.52
N PHE A 10 17.84 -22.03 -27.69
CA PHE A 10 17.54 -21.82 -26.25
C PHE A 10 16.52 -20.70 -26.13
N ILE A 11 15.23 -21.03 -25.95
CA ILE A 11 14.19 -20.07 -25.63
C ILE A 11 14.26 -19.86 -24.10
N PRO A 12 14.63 -18.68 -23.62
CA PRO A 12 14.52 -18.41 -22.19
C PRO A 12 13.02 -18.39 -21.84
N ASN A 13 12.59 -19.34 -21.01
CA ASN A 13 11.30 -19.28 -20.36
C ASN A 13 11.32 -18.05 -19.44
N LEU A 14 10.79 -16.94 -19.92
CA LEU A 14 10.35 -15.84 -19.07
C LEU A 14 9.18 -16.38 -18.24
N GLY A 15 9.52 -16.97 -17.10
CA GLY A 15 8.53 -17.35 -16.11
C GLY A 15 7.81 -16.07 -15.65
N LEU A 16 6.58 -15.87 -16.13
CA LEU A 16 5.64 -14.98 -15.50
C LEU A 16 5.37 -15.56 -14.11
N SER A 17 6.18 -15.16 -13.14
CA SER A 17 5.85 -15.31 -11.73
C SER A 17 4.74 -14.31 -11.44
N ALA A 18 3.50 -14.71 -11.69
CA ALA A 18 2.34 -13.98 -11.21
C ALA A 18 2.38 -14.04 -9.69
N SER A 19 2.98 -13.01 -9.08
CA SER A 19 2.98 -12.82 -7.64
C SER A 19 1.54 -12.46 -7.22
N MET A 20 0.76 -13.46 -6.85
CA MET A 20 -0.62 -13.35 -6.38
C MET A 20 -0.75 -12.59 -5.02
N ASN A 21 0.28 -11.89 -4.60
CA ASN A 21 0.34 -11.17 -3.33
C ASN A 21 0.32 -9.63 -3.48
N HIS A 22 0.33 -9.10 -4.70
CA HIS A 22 0.34 -7.66 -4.93
C HIS A 22 -0.76 -7.26 -5.91
N ILE A 23 -1.54 -6.24 -5.53
CA ILE A 23 -2.59 -5.66 -6.38
C ILE A 23 -2.10 -4.43 -7.16
N GLY A 24 -0.80 -4.23 -7.20
CA GLY A 24 -0.18 -3.12 -7.92
C GLY A 24 1.15 -2.70 -7.31
N GLU A 25 1.57 -1.50 -7.66
CA GLU A 25 2.82 -0.88 -7.24
C GLU A 25 2.66 0.63 -7.08
N LYS A 26 3.65 1.28 -6.47
CA LYS A 26 3.70 2.73 -6.39
C LYS A 26 3.66 3.34 -7.80
N GLY A 27 2.69 4.23 -8.04
CA GLY A 27 2.54 4.93 -9.31
C GLY A 27 3.36 6.21 -9.39
N GLU A 28 3.55 6.70 -10.61
CA GLU A 28 4.22 7.97 -10.87
C GLU A 28 3.19 9.10 -11.04
N PRO A 29 3.47 10.33 -10.53
CA PRO A 29 2.55 11.47 -10.65
C PRO A 29 2.18 11.83 -12.08
N SER A 30 3.10 11.61 -13.04
CA SER A 30 2.88 11.87 -14.48
C SER A 30 1.98 10.85 -15.17
N GLU A 31 1.70 9.70 -14.52
CA GLU A 31 0.89 8.60 -15.06
C GLU A 31 -0.51 8.54 -14.46
N VAL A 32 -0.91 9.52 -13.65
CA VAL A 32 -2.21 9.51 -12.97
C VAL A 32 -3.35 9.64 -13.97
N ASP A 33 -4.19 8.59 -14.06
CA ASP A 33 -5.39 8.57 -14.89
C ASP A 33 -6.58 9.22 -14.19
N ARG A 34 -6.67 9.09 -12.87
CA ARG A 34 -7.82 9.53 -12.08
C ARG A 34 -7.42 9.92 -10.66
N VAL A 35 -8.11 10.91 -10.11
CA VAL A 35 -7.99 11.33 -8.72
C VAL A 35 -9.26 10.94 -7.96
N ILE A 36 -9.09 10.27 -6.83
CA ILE A 36 -10.19 9.89 -5.94
C ILE A 36 -9.96 10.50 -4.56
N LYS A 37 -10.99 11.13 -4.03
CA LYS A 37 -10.99 11.59 -2.62
C LYS A 37 -11.47 10.45 -1.74
N ILE A 38 -10.77 10.23 -0.65
CA ILE A 38 -11.13 9.29 0.41
C ILE A 38 -11.34 10.08 1.70
N GLU A 39 -12.50 9.94 2.26
CA GLU A 39 -12.87 10.53 3.54
C GLU A 39 -12.99 9.42 4.58
N MET A 40 -12.14 9.46 5.61
CA MET A 40 -12.14 8.46 6.69
C MET A 40 -12.90 9.02 7.89
N PHE A 41 -13.84 8.24 8.41
CA PHE A 41 -14.60 8.49 9.63
C PHE A 41 -14.36 7.33 10.60
N ASP A 42 -14.74 7.50 11.87
CA ASP A 42 -14.42 6.48 12.91
C ASP A 42 -15.02 5.10 12.64
N ASN A 43 -16.11 5.00 11.85
CA ASN A 43 -16.81 3.73 11.61
C ASN A 43 -16.93 3.34 10.12
N TYR A 44 -16.51 4.22 9.19
CA TYR A 44 -16.64 3.97 7.75
C TYR A 44 -15.73 4.90 6.94
N PHE A 45 -15.53 4.57 5.68
CA PHE A 45 -14.85 5.41 4.70
C PHE A 45 -15.79 5.75 3.54
N GLU A 46 -15.61 6.93 2.95
CA GLU A 46 -16.30 7.36 1.74
C GLU A 46 -15.31 7.67 0.61
N PRO A 47 -15.55 7.15 -0.60
CA PRO A 47 -16.57 6.16 -0.95
C PRO A 47 -16.29 4.80 -0.30
N ASN A 48 -17.35 4.02 -0.03
CA ASN A 48 -17.23 2.68 0.55
C ASN A 48 -16.90 1.60 -0.50
N GLU A 49 -16.98 1.93 -1.78
CA GLU A 49 -16.65 1.06 -2.90
C GLU A 49 -16.04 1.86 -4.05
N ILE A 50 -15.01 1.31 -4.67
CA ILE A 50 -14.31 1.92 -5.79
C ILE A 50 -14.04 0.85 -6.84
N ASN A 51 -14.60 1.04 -8.03
CA ASN A 51 -14.31 0.18 -9.18
C ASN A 51 -13.00 0.62 -9.85
N ILE A 52 -12.06 -0.28 -9.97
CA ILE A 52 -10.71 -0.06 -10.50
C ILE A 52 -10.50 -0.89 -11.75
N LYS A 53 -9.92 -0.28 -12.77
CA LYS A 53 -9.54 -0.97 -14.01
C LYS A 53 -8.10 -1.49 -13.90
N LYS A 54 -7.85 -2.59 -14.58
CA LYS A 54 -6.47 -3.07 -14.74
C LYS A 54 -5.60 -2.00 -15.40
N ASP A 55 -4.36 -1.87 -14.92
CA ASP A 55 -3.34 -0.92 -15.37
C ASP A 55 -3.69 0.56 -15.11
N GLU A 56 -4.76 0.84 -14.33
CA GLU A 56 -5.13 2.20 -13.93
C GLU A 56 -4.20 2.73 -12.84
N THR A 57 -3.73 3.96 -12.99
CA THR A 57 -2.96 4.68 -11.97
C THR A 57 -3.85 5.72 -11.30
N ILE A 58 -4.06 5.56 -10.00
CA ILE A 58 -4.97 6.43 -9.24
C ILE A 58 -4.18 7.21 -8.19
N LYS A 59 -4.46 8.51 -8.12
CA LYS A 59 -4.06 9.35 -7.00
C LYS A 59 -5.20 9.41 -6.00
N PHE A 60 -4.99 8.86 -4.81
CA PHE A 60 -5.91 8.99 -3.68
C PHE A 60 -5.54 10.21 -2.85
N LEU A 61 -6.50 11.10 -2.64
CA LEU A 61 -6.40 12.21 -1.69
C LEU A 61 -7.20 11.82 -0.45
N VAL A 62 -6.50 11.52 0.63
CA VAL A 62 -7.09 10.95 1.84
C VAL A 62 -7.17 12.01 2.92
N HIS A 63 -8.33 12.11 3.57
CA HIS A 63 -8.53 13.00 4.73
C HIS A 63 -9.20 12.24 5.87
N ASN A 64 -8.68 12.41 7.09
CA ASN A 64 -9.27 11.84 8.30
C ASN A 64 -10.20 12.84 8.97
N TYR A 65 -11.51 12.63 8.84
CA TYR A 65 -12.57 13.37 9.53
C TYR A 65 -12.98 12.75 10.87
N GLY A 66 -12.41 11.59 11.21
CA GLY A 66 -12.67 10.91 12.47
C GLY A 66 -12.01 11.58 13.68
N SER A 67 -12.30 11.05 14.85
CA SER A 67 -11.73 11.44 16.13
C SER A 67 -10.53 10.62 16.54
N LEU A 68 -10.29 9.52 15.83
CA LEU A 68 -9.20 8.56 16.06
C LEU A 68 -8.20 8.60 14.91
N VAL A 69 -7.01 8.03 15.13
CA VAL A 69 -6.05 7.76 14.07
C VAL A 69 -6.62 6.68 13.16
N HIS A 70 -6.58 6.92 11.85
CA HIS A 70 -7.02 5.97 10.83
C HIS A 70 -5.95 5.73 9.79
N GLU A 71 -5.91 4.51 9.25
CA GLU A 71 -5.07 4.13 8.12
C GLU A 71 -5.93 3.85 6.89
N PHE A 72 -5.58 4.50 5.77
CA PHE A 72 -6.03 4.08 4.45
C PHE A 72 -4.94 3.20 3.84
N ASN A 73 -5.26 1.92 3.59
CA ASN A 73 -4.31 0.91 3.12
C ASN A 73 -4.85 0.20 1.87
N ILE A 74 -4.05 0.19 0.79
CA ILE A 74 -4.35 -0.50 -0.45
C ILE A 74 -3.73 -1.89 -0.39
N GLY A 75 -4.56 -2.93 -0.30
CA GLY A 75 -4.06 -4.29 -0.16
C GLY A 75 -5.14 -5.35 -0.30
N THR A 76 -4.70 -6.60 -0.43
CA THR A 76 -5.58 -7.76 -0.31
C THR A 76 -5.88 -8.04 1.16
N LYS A 77 -6.95 -8.79 1.43
CA LYS A 77 -7.23 -9.27 2.79
C LYS A 77 -6.02 -9.97 3.43
N LYS A 78 -5.26 -10.75 2.64
CA LYS A 78 -4.06 -11.44 3.12
C LYS A 78 -2.95 -10.46 3.50
N MET A 79 -2.74 -9.40 2.72
CA MET A 79 -1.77 -8.36 3.02
C MET A 79 -2.16 -7.63 4.31
N HIS A 80 -3.43 -7.27 4.44
CA HIS A 80 -3.96 -6.62 5.63
C HIS A 80 -3.77 -7.47 6.90
N LEU A 81 -4.11 -8.77 6.85
CA LEU A 81 -3.89 -9.68 7.98
C LEU A 81 -2.40 -9.81 8.36
N LYS A 82 -1.50 -9.75 7.37
CA LYS A 82 -0.05 -9.79 7.62
C LYS A 82 0.47 -8.50 8.27
N HIS A 83 -0.18 -7.37 8.00
CA HIS A 83 0.18 -6.06 8.54
C HIS A 83 -0.33 -5.83 9.98
N GLN A 84 -1.37 -6.54 10.41
CA GLN A 84 -1.95 -6.38 11.75
C GLN A 84 -0.95 -6.51 12.91
N PRO A 85 0.02 -7.47 12.91
CA PRO A 85 1.00 -7.57 14.00
C PRO A 85 1.84 -6.29 14.16
N GLU A 86 2.25 -5.64 13.08
CA GLU A 86 2.97 -4.37 13.10
C GLU A 86 2.14 -3.27 13.78
N MET A 87 0.86 -3.15 13.41
CA MET A 87 -0.05 -2.19 14.03
C MET A 87 -0.24 -2.45 15.53
N MET A 88 -0.35 -3.71 15.93
CA MET A 88 -0.44 -4.09 17.35
C MET A 88 0.83 -3.73 18.11
N GLU A 89 2.00 -3.96 17.54
CA GLU A 89 3.28 -3.61 18.13
C GLU A 89 3.44 -2.08 18.28
N MET A 90 2.95 -1.29 17.33
CA MET A 90 2.90 0.17 17.45
C MET A 90 2.02 0.63 18.63
N ILE A 91 0.91 -0.07 18.89
CA ILE A 91 0.03 0.21 20.04
C ILE A 91 0.73 -0.20 21.35
N GLU A 92 1.32 -1.39 21.40
CA GLU A 92 2.01 -1.92 22.59
C GLU A 92 3.21 -1.05 22.98
N ASN A 93 3.91 -0.51 22.00
CA ASN A 93 5.00 0.44 22.19
C ASN A 93 4.52 1.88 22.41
N GLU A 94 3.21 2.11 22.53
CA GLU A 94 2.61 3.45 22.71
C GLU A 94 3.04 4.47 21.65
N ILE A 95 3.36 4.00 20.43
CA ILE A 95 3.57 4.85 19.26
C ILE A 95 2.21 5.35 18.76
N LEU A 96 1.25 4.43 18.68
CA LEU A 96 -0.11 4.70 18.24
C LEU A 96 -1.01 4.87 19.46
N LEU A 97 -1.42 6.12 19.71
CA LEU A 97 -2.28 6.50 20.83
C LEU A 97 -3.61 6.94 20.24
N GLY A 98 -4.68 6.25 20.42
CA GLY A 98 -6.03 6.53 19.93
C GLY A 98 -6.20 7.69 18.94
N ASP A 99 -5.98 8.92 19.36
CA ASP A 99 -6.17 10.14 18.59
C ASP A 99 -4.87 10.80 18.05
N LYS A 100 -3.70 10.24 18.37
CA LYS A 100 -2.40 10.79 17.94
C LYS A 100 -1.33 9.73 17.74
N ILE A 101 -0.27 10.11 17.06
CA ILE A 101 0.94 9.30 16.82
C ILE A 101 2.10 9.96 17.56
N ASP A 102 2.83 9.21 18.38
CA ASP A 102 4.08 9.65 18.98
C ASP A 102 5.22 9.48 17.98
N TYR A 103 5.41 10.49 17.13
CA TYR A 103 6.43 10.48 16.08
C TYR A 103 7.87 10.44 16.63
N GLU A 104 8.12 10.99 17.83
CA GLU A 104 9.45 10.94 18.43
C GLU A 104 9.77 9.52 18.90
N LYS A 105 8.83 8.86 19.57
CA LYS A 105 8.96 7.46 19.96
C LYS A 105 9.06 6.54 18.75
N MET A 106 8.22 6.75 17.72
CA MET A 106 8.28 6.03 16.45
C MET A 106 9.69 6.09 15.87
N LYS A 107 10.25 7.28 15.74
CA LYS A 107 11.60 7.52 15.21
C LYS A 107 12.69 6.89 16.06
N GLU A 108 12.53 6.90 17.38
CA GLU A 108 13.49 6.29 18.30
C GLU A 108 13.52 4.76 18.14
N ILE A 109 12.36 4.13 18.17
CA ILE A 109 12.24 2.66 18.04
C ILE A 109 12.65 2.21 16.64
N ALA A 110 12.32 2.97 15.60
CA ALA A 110 12.70 2.67 14.22
C ALA A 110 14.22 2.64 13.96
N LYS A 111 15.05 3.13 14.89
CA LYS A 111 16.51 2.98 14.79
C LYS A 111 16.96 1.54 14.97
N THR A 112 16.22 0.74 15.74
CA THR A 112 16.52 -0.65 16.03
C THR A 112 15.55 -1.61 15.34
N ASP A 113 14.33 -1.18 15.11
CA ASP A 113 13.31 -1.91 14.38
C ASP A 113 12.68 -1.03 13.29
N HIS A 114 13.14 -1.22 12.05
CA HIS A 114 12.72 -0.43 10.90
C HIS A 114 11.24 -0.61 10.54
N SER A 115 10.58 -1.69 10.96
CA SER A 115 9.15 -1.89 10.73
C SER A 115 8.32 -0.82 11.45
N MET A 116 8.79 -0.35 12.59
CA MET A 116 8.13 0.70 13.37
C MET A 116 8.16 2.09 12.74
N ALA A 117 8.93 2.30 11.66
CA ALA A 117 8.84 3.53 10.88
C ALA A 117 7.52 3.66 10.10
N HIS A 118 6.77 2.57 9.97
CA HIS A 118 5.49 2.49 9.26
C HIS A 118 5.51 3.19 7.89
N SER A 119 6.57 2.95 7.12
CA SER A 119 6.81 3.60 5.83
C SER A 119 6.39 2.69 4.67
N HIS A 120 5.10 2.65 4.37
CA HIS A 120 4.53 1.86 3.28
C HIS A 120 4.07 2.76 2.13
N SER A 121 4.39 2.37 0.89
CA SER A 121 3.97 3.12 -0.30
C SER A 121 2.48 2.96 -0.63
N ASN A 122 1.83 1.94 -0.07
CA ASN A 122 0.43 1.59 -0.30
C ASN A 122 -0.49 2.03 0.84
N SER A 123 0.01 2.75 1.84
CA SER A 123 -0.83 3.23 2.94
C SER A 123 -0.45 4.62 3.43
N VAL A 124 -1.40 5.27 4.10
CA VAL A 124 -1.19 6.48 4.89
C VAL A 124 -1.90 6.35 6.22
N LEU A 125 -1.18 6.61 7.30
CA LEU A 125 -1.66 6.64 8.67
C LEU A 125 -1.86 8.10 9.08
N LEU A 126 -3.08 8.50 9.43
CA LEU A 126 -3.45 9.89 9.64
C LEU A 126 -4.12 10.12 10.99
N GLU A 127 -3.58 11.09 11.74
CA GLU A 127 -4.25 11.65 12.90
C GLU A 127 -5.55 12.38 12.50
N PRO A 128 -6.46 12.68 13.45
CA PRO A 128 -7.65 13.50 13.20
C PRO A 128 -7.34 14.81 12.48
N ASN A 129 -8.17 15.17 11.49
CA ASN A 129 -8.04 16.37 10.66
C ASN A 129 -6.75 16.47 9.84
N LYS A 130 -6.04 15.35 9.62
CA LYS A 130 -4.88 15.29 8.73
C LYS A 130 -5.24 14.72 7.38
N SER A 131 -4.42 15.09 6.38
CA SER A 131 -4.54 14.62 5.00
C SER A 131 -3.23 13.98 4.55
N GLY A 132 -3.34 13.05 3.62
CA GLY A 132 -2.24 12.40 2.95
C GLY A 132 -2.60 12.04 1.51
N GLU A 133 -1.65 11.50 0.78
CA GLU A 133 -1.90 11.04 -0.58
C GLU A 133 -1.14 9.74 -0.88
N ILE A 134 -1.74 8.92 -1.75
CA ILE A 134 -1.11 7.73 -2.32
C ILE A 134 -1.30 7.80 -3.83
N ILE A 135 -0.25 7.49 -4.59
CA ILE A 135 -0.36 7.23 -6.02
C ILE A 135 -0.06 5.75 -6.24
N TRP A 136 -1.04 5.02 -6.78
CA TRP A 136 -0.96 3.57 -6.93
C TRP A 136 -1.38 3.13 -8.32
N LYS A 137 -0.54 2.30 -8.95
CA LYS A 137 -0.82 1.66 -10.24
C LYS A 137 -1.29 0.25 -10.00
N PHE A 138 -2.53 -0.04 -10.41
CA PHE A 138 -3.14 -1.34 -10.23
C PHE A 138 -2.76 -2.28 -11.38
N ASN A 139 -2.41 -3.53 -11.06
CA ASN A 139 -2.09 -4.56 -12.04
C ASN A 139 -3.26 -5.52 -12.34
N THR A 140 -4.41 -5.27 -11.72
CA THR A 140 -5.64 -6.06 -11.88
C THR A 140 -6.85 -5.14 -11.72
N GLU A 141 -8.00 -5.56 -12.25
CA GLU A 141 -9.29 -4.92 -11.95
C GLU A 141 -9.82 -5.38 -10.60
N ILE A 142 -10.49 -4.48 -9.91
CA ILE A 142 -11.10 -4.73 -8.59
C ILE A 142 -12.49 -4.08 -8.56
#